data_398e3ff8b21ce5a49b77c936d105e9f2
#
_entry.id   398e3ff8b21ce5a49b77c936d105e9f2
#
_cell.length_a   1.000
_cell.length_b   1.000
_cell.length_c   1.000
_cell.angle_alpha   90.00
_cell.angle_beta   90.00
_cell.angle_gamma   90.00
#
_symmetry.space_group_name_H-M   'P 1'
#
loop_
_entity.id
_entity.type
_entity.pdbx_description
1 polymer ?
#
loop_
_entity_poly.entity_id
_entity_poly.type
_entity_poly.pdbx_seq_one_letter_code
_entity_poly.pdbx_strand_id
1 'polypeptide(L)'
;MKLLIVDDDVYTREGLAENIPWELYGIEEVMQAENGKEALHTVSWYLPDLIITDIRMPQKNGIDFCKEAIRLVPECKIIFITGYMQTKYLKDAIDLSAVAFIEKPIQPEAVLEALEKAVGKIRRQQETVQLQKENISYQKTRFLHLLQQKNIAEELLEEICQNCGFVCARDEKYLCVEIRFENEMTELEQCREQLEQYLADSTDFLLLDLMPESEAATTSVAVVACGAKRQQEIRRKLHQFVAKYPEYTVAVGYFVERLSEVYNSSRMAQFAMEQGFFQPEVHYLELQRLVKHEFIDPGIYQVFLQTYRENPWRVRDWYWEQLEQFCAQKDVIPEGAQLISLTKTFASQILKDYPESLKNAGLETVEHYMEYLSGSRHIQELKKRFYQLLQGMEQCLEKQKGYSRVVSDIRTYCSQHLSDSALGGQMISDHFGLSATYLNQLFRQELGMTIKQYISEMRMERAEQLLAQTYETVDEIAAKCGYSNGNYFAKAFRENRKMSPTDYRKMMEKRYETKGTT
;
A
#
# COMPACT_ATOMS: atom_id res chain seq x y z
N MET A 1 -19.30 -27.45 -12.65
CA MET A 1 -18.70 -28.33 -13.71
C MET A 1 -19.50 -28.19 -14.99
N LYS A 2 -18.84 -28.39 -16.16
CA LYS A 2 -19.44 -28.28 -17.50
C LYS A 2 -19.51 -29.65 -18.16
N LEU A 3 -20.68 -30.00 -18.70
CA LEU A 3 -20.95 -31.26 -19.38
C LEU A 3 -21.21 -31.02 -20.86
N LEU A 4 -20.64 -31.85 -21.72
CA LEU A 4 -21.00 -31.96 -23.14
C LEU A 4 -21.61 -33.34 -23.45
N ILE A 5 -22.83 -33.37 -23.94
CA ILE A 5 -23.53 -34.58 -24.40
C ILE A 5 -23.48 -34.64 -25.92
N VAL A 6 -23.02 -35.75 -26.47
CA VAL A 6 -22.88 -35.95 -27.93
C VAL A 6 -23.56 -37.23 -28.34
N ASP A 7 -24.62 -37.13 -29.09
CA ASP A 7 -25.36 -38.30 -29.65
C ASP A 7 -26.08 -37.80 -30.92
N ASP A 8 -26.12 -38.59 -31.98
CA ASP A 8 -26.83 -38.25 -33.21
C ASP A 8 -28.35 -38.47 -33.11
N ASP A 9 -28.79 -39.29 -32.15
CA ASP A 9 -30.21 -39.44 -31.83
C ASP A 9 -30.68 -38.30 -30.90
N VAL A 10 -31.56 -37.46 -31.41
CA VAL A 10 -32.13 -36.33 -30.71
C VAL A 10 -32.83 -36.74 -29.41
N TYR A 11 -33.59 -37.86 -29.45
CA TYR A 11 -34.33 -38.31 -28.27
C TYR A 11 -33.42 -38.80 -27.15
N THR A 12 -32.32 -39.46 -27.48
CA THR A 12 -31.31 -39.87 -26.51
C THR A 12 -30.63 -38.65 -25.92
N ARG A 13 -30.25 -37.68 -26.73
CA ARG A 13 -29.52 -36.48 -26.33
C ARG A 13 -30.37 -35.59 -25.41
N GLU A 14 -31.61 -35.24 -25.84
CA GLU A 14 -32.55 -34.45 -25.03
C GLU A 14 -32.98 -35.21 -23.77
N GLY A 15 -33.25 -36.55 -23.90
CA GLY A 15 -33.60 -37.36 -22.76
C GLY A 15 -32.51 -37.41 -21.68
N LEU A 16 -31.24 -37.46 -22.06
CA LEU A 16 -30.15 -37.36 -21.11
C LEU A 16 -30.06 -35.94 -20.49
N ALA A 17 -30.21 -34.91 -21.33
CA ALA A 17 -30.07 -33.53 -20.85
C ALA A 17 -31.17 -33.13 -19.85
N GLU A 18 -32.41 -33.61 -20.06
CA GLU A 18 -33.57 -33.17 -19.29
C GLU A 18 -33.93 -34.07 -18.10
N ASN A 19 -33.67 -35.40 -18.19
CA ASN A 19 -34.15 -36.34 -17.17
C ASN A 19 -33.11 -36.72 -16.09
N ILE A 20 -31.89 -36.24 -16.19
CA ILE A 20 -30.85 -36.41 -15.18
C ILE A 20 -30.72 -35.14 -14.32
N PRO A 21 -30.72 -35.25 -12.98
CA PRO A 21 -30.60 -34.10 -12.10
C PRO A 21 -29.12 -33.66 -11.98
N TRP A 22 -28.59 -33.06 -13.03
CA TRP A 22 -27.17 -32.69 -13.18
C TRP A 22 -26.66 -31.80 -12.04
N GLU A 23 -27.50 -30.88 -11.53
CA GLU A 23 -27.17 -29.97 -10.44
C GLU A 23 -26.78 -30.69 -9.13
N LEU A 24 -27.41 -31.88 -8.85
CA LEU A 24 -27.08 -32.68 -7.67
C LEU A 24 -25.62 -33.20 -7.69
N TYR A 25 -25.06 -33.31 -8.88
CA TYR A 25 -23.69 -33.75 -9.10
C TYR A 25 -22.71 -32.57 -9.27
N GLY A 26 -23.19 -31.33 -9.17
CA GLY A 26 -22.39 -30.12 -9.32
C GLY A 26 -22.09 -29.77 -10.79
N ILE A 27 -22.91 -30.27 -11.74
CA ILE A 27 -22.87 -29.90 -13.15
C ILE A 27 -23.84 -28.73 -13.33
N GLU A 28 -23.31 -27.55 -13.64
CA GLU A 28 -24.05 -26.29 -13.71
C GLU A 28 -24.46 -25.95 -15.14
N GLU A 29 -23.68 -26.44 -16.11
CA GLU A 29 -23.90 -26.18 -17.52
C GLU A 29 -23.87 -27.49 -18.30
N VAL A 30 -24.87 -27.69 -19.17
CA VAL A 30 -24.96 -28.82 -20.09
C VAL A 30 -25.09 -28.31 -21.51
N MET A 31 -24.14 -28.70 -22.36
CA MET A 31 -24.18 -28.43 -23.80
C MET A 31 -24.43 -29.70 -24.57
N GLN A 32 -24.99 -29.59 -25.75
CA GLN A 32 -25.34 -30.70 -26.61
C GLN A 32 -24.69 -30.53 -28.00
N ALA A 33 -24.32 -31.64 -28.62
CA ALA A 33 -23.87 -31.68 -30.00
C ALA A 33 -24.42 -32.95 -30.72
N GLU A 34 -24.75 -32.82 -31.98
CA GLU A 34 -25.37 -33.90 -32.76
C GLU A 34 -24.37 -34.87 -33.45
N ASN A 35 -23.09 -34.50 -33.49
CA ASN A 35 -22.02 -35.31 -34.09
C ASN A 35 -20.65 -34.88 -33.58
N GLY A 36 -19.63 -35.73 -33.82
CA GLY A 36 -18.27 -35.47 -33.35
C GLY A 36 -17.58 -34.24 -33.94
N LYS A 37 -18.04 -33.72 -35.08
CA LYS A 37 -17.46 -32.51 -35.68
C LYS A 37 -17.97 -31.27 -34.97
N GLU A 38 -19.26 -31.17 -34.71
CA GLU A 38 -19.87 -30.11 -33.93
C GLU A 38 -19.34 -30.12 -32.47
N ALA A 39 -19.28 -31.32 -31.88
CA ALA A 39 -18.73 -31.52 -30.55
C ALA A 39 -17.28 -30.99 -30.43
N LEU A 40 -16.42 -31.22 -31.43
CA LEU A 40 -15.06 -30.73 -31.40
C LEU A 40 -14.99 -29.20 -31.49
N HIS A 41 -15.88 -28.60 -32.27
CA HIS A 41 -16.02 -27.14 -32.29
C HIS A 41 -16.47 -26.60 -30.94
N THR A 42 -17.44 -27.23 -30.30
CA THR A 42 -17.92 -26.86 -28.96
C THR A 42 -16.82 -27.00 -27.91
N VAL A 43 -16.06 -28.08 -27.89
CA VAL A 43 -14.94 -28.28 -26.94
C VAL A 43 -13.93 -27.12 -26.98
N SER A 44 -13.64 -26.54 -28.16
CA SER A 44 -12.62 -25.52 -28.33
C SER A 44 -12.88 -24.22 -27.56
N TRP A 45 -14.11 -23.89 -27.23
CA TRP A 45 -14.49 -22.67 -26.49
C TRP A 45 -15.25 -22.98 -25.19
N TYR A 46 -15.97 -24.09 -25.11
CA TYR A 46 -16.76 -24.45 -23.94
C TYR A 46 -15.91 -25.09 -22.83
N LEU A 47 -14.86 -25.83 -23.22
CA LEU A 47 -13.89 -26.47 -22.32
C LEU A 47 -14.60 -27.36 -21.26
N PRO A 48 -15.29 -28.47 -21.67
CA PRO A 48 -16.05 -29.31 -20.76
C PRO A 48 -15.17 -30.09 -19.79
N ASP A 49 -15.64 -30.25 -18.53
CA ASP A 49 -15.05 -31.15 -17.52
C ASP A 49 -15.40 -32.62 -17.77
N LEU A 50 -16.59 -32.87 -18.36
CA LEU A 50 -17.12 -34.19 -18.64
C LEU A 50 -17.73 -34.23 -20.03
N ILE A 51 -17.45 -35.31 -20.78
CA ILE A 51 -18.07 -35.62 -22.07
C ILE A 51 -18.80 -36.93 -21.93
N ILE A 52 -20.07 -36.96 -22.34
CA ILE A 52 -20.86 -38.20 -22.56
C ILE A 52 -21.10 -38.30 -24.05
N THR A 53 -20.61 -39.33 -24.70
CA THR A 53 -20.73 -39.46 -26.17
C THR A 53 -21.12 -40.84 -26.64
N ASP A 54 -22.00 -40.90 -27.64
CA ASP A 54 -22.17 -42.16 -28.42
C ASP A 54 -20.88 -42.46 -29.21
N ILE A 55 -20.57 -43.72 -29.34
CA ILE A 55 -19.44 -44.20 -30.15
C ILE A 55 -19.74 -44.09 -31.64
N ARG A 56 -20.97 -44.44 -32.05
CA ARG A 56 -21.34 -44.49 -33.47
C ARG A 56 -22.19 -43.32 -33.88
N MET A 57 -21.56 -42.34 -34.47
CA MET A 57 -22.22 -41.17 -35.01
C MET A 57 -21.78 -40.89 -36.45
N PRO A 58 -22.62 -40.25 -37.27
CA PRO A 58 -22.25 -39.83 -38.62
C PRO A 58 -21.15 -38.77 -38.61
N GLN A 59 -20.50 -38.58 -39.73
CA GLN A 59 -19.39 -37.64 -39.99
C GLN A 59 -18.12 -37.95 -39.19
N LYS A 60 -18.17 -38.00 -37.86
CA LYS A 60 -17.06 -38.31 -36.96
C LYS A 60 -17.59 -39.12 -35.77
N ASN A 61 -17.06 -40.33 -35.58
CA ASN A 61 -17.45 -41.16 -34.46
C ASN A 61 -16.92 -40.63 -33.14
N GLY A 62 -17.53 -41.05 -32.00
CA GLY A 62 -17.21 -40.55 -30.67
C GLY A 62 -15.79 -40.83 -30.22
N ILE A 63 -15.18 -41.95 -30.65
CA ILE A 63 -13.79 -42.26 -30.28
C ILE A 63 -12.80 -41.33 -30.97
N ASP A 64 -12.95 -41.10 -32.29
CA ASP A 64 -12.09 -40.21 -33.03
C ASP A 64 -12.28 -38.74 -32.59
N PHE A 65 -13.50 -38.36 -32.22
CA PHE A 65 -13.81 -37.11 -31.59
C PHE A 65 -13.03 -36.96 -30.26
N CYS A 66 -13.14 -37.91 -29.35
CA CYS A 66 -12.49 -37.85 -28.05
C CYS A 66 -10.95 -37.86 -28.14
N LYS A 67 -10.34 -38.56 -29.13
CA LYS A 67 -8.90 -38.51 -29.38
C LYS A 67 -8.41 -37.08 -29.68
N GLU A 68 -9.22 -36.26 -30.34
CA GLU A 68 -8.89 -34.88 -30.64
C GLU A 68 -9.26 -33.95 -29.46
N ALA A 69 -10.41 -34.19 -28.82
CA ALA A 69 -10.89 -33.43 -27.68
C ALA A 69 -9.90 -33.43 -26.49
N ILE A 70 -9.31 -34.61 -26.17
CA ILE A 70 -8.30 -34.73 -25.09
C ILE A 70 -7.05 -33.89 -25.35
N ARG A 71 -6.70 -33.60 -26.61
CA ARG A 71 -5.57 -32.71 -26.92
C ARG A 71 -5.88 -31.25 -26.57
N LEU A 72 -7.16 -30.85 -26.59
CA LEU A 72 -7.62 -29.53 -26.25
C LEU A 72 -7.92 -29.39 -24.74
N VAL A 73 -8.50 -30.45 -24.17
CA VAL A 73 -8.90 -30.53 -22.76
C VAL A 73 -8.39 -31.82 -22.12
N PRO A 74 -7.10 -31.94 -21.79
CA PRO A 74 -6.48 -33.18 -21.32
C PRO A 74 -7.10 -33.72 -20.02
N GLU A 75 -7.68 -32.87 -19.22
CA GLU A 75 -8.24 -33.22 -17.91
C GLU A 75 -9.69 -33.67 -17.96
N CYS A 76 -10.35 -33.53 -19.12
CA CYS A 76 -11.74 -33.89 -19.33
C CYS A 76 -11.97 -35.40 -19.15
N LYS A 77 -13.03 -35.76 -18.45
CA LYS A 77 -13.42 -37.18 -18.29
C LYS A 77 -14.42 -37.57 -19.36
N ILE A 78 -14.34 -38.84 -19.78
CA ILE A 78 -15.18 -39.36 -20.88
C ILE A 78 -16.00 -40.53 -20.39
N ILE A 79 -17.29 -40.52 -20.72
CA ILE A 79 -18.23 -41.65 -20.63
C ILE A 79 -18.69 -41.96 -22.04
N PHE A 80 -18.56 -43.22 -22.45
CA PHE A 80 -19.06 -43.67 -23.74
C PHE A 80 -20.42 -44.35 -23.60
N ILE A 81 -21.30 -44.06 -24.55
CA ILE A 81 -22.56 -44.77 -24.74
C ILE A 81 -22.42 -45.65 -25.98
N THR A 82 -22.86 -46.90 -25.94
CA THR A 82 -22.72 -47.81 -27.07
C THR A 82 -23.86 -48.83 -27.16
N GLY A 83 -24.34 -49.07 -28.34
CA GLY A 83 -25.32 -50.17 -28.62
C GLY A 83 -24.68 -51.52 -28.87
N TYR A 84 -23.36 -51.60 -29.03
CA TYR A 84 -22.62 -52.84 -29.29
C TYR A 84 -21.20 -52.75 -28.71
N MET A 85 -20.89 -53.61 -27.76
CA MET A 85 -19.54 -53.79 -27.24
C MET A 85 -18.67 -54.58 -28.24
N GLN A 86 -17.99 -53.85 -29.13
CA GLN A 86 -16.95 -54.46 -29.96
C GLN A 86 -15.59 -54.34 -29.29
N THR A 87 -14.80 -55.40 -29.25
CA THR A 87 -13.48 -55.46 -28.62
C THR A 87 -12.52 -54.38 -29.11
N LYS A 88 -12.68 -53.92 -30.35
CA LYS A 88 -11.89 -52.84 -30.92
C LYS A 88 -12.16 -51.50 -30.25
N TYR A 89 -13.41 -51.13 -29.99
CA TYR A 89 -13.79 -49.89 -29.34
C TYR A 89 -13.40 -49.85 -27.85
N LEU A 90 -13.43 -51.02 -27.22
CA LEU A 90 -13.01 -51.15 -25.82
C LEU A 90 -11.52 -50.80 -25.64
N LYS A 91 -10.68 -51.27 -26.57
CA LYS A 91 -9.24 -50.97 -26.52
C LYS A 91 -8.95 -49.48 -26.71
N ASP A 92 -9.51 -48.86 -27.74
CA ASP A 92 -9.36 -47.44 -28.01
C ASP A 92 -9.85 -46.57 -26.84
N ALA A 93 -10.93 -46.96 -26.19
CA ALA A 93 -11.49 -46.21 -25.07
C ALA A 93 -10.71 -46.39 -23.75
N ILE A 94 -10.05 -47.55 -23.56
CA ILE A 94 -9.08 -47.74 -22.47
C ILE A 94 -7.88 -46.82 -22.67
N ASP A 95 -7.37 -46.72 -23.90
CA ASP A 95 -6.27 -45.81 -24.24
C ASP A 95 -6.65 -44.33 -24.02
N LEU A 96 -7.93 -43.98 -24.11
CA LEU A 96 -8.50 -42.68 -23.80
C LEU A 96 -8.82 -42.49 -22.30
N SER A 97 -8.53 -43.48 -21.45
CA SER A 97 -8.82 -43.43 -20.01
C SER A 97 -10.29 -43.13 -19.69
N ALA A 98 -11.22 -43.67 -20.54
CA ALA A 98 -12.66 -43.53 -20.32
C ALA A 98 -13.05 -43.96 -18.89
N VAL A 99 -13.96 -43.22 -18.29
CA VAL A 99 -14.37 -43.49 -16.90
C VAL A 99 -15.37 -44.60 -16.81
N ALA A 100 -16.27 -44.66 -17.79
CA ALA A 100 -17.33 -45.66 -17.84
C ALA A 100 -17.86 -45.87 -19.27
N PHE A 101 -18.56 -47.01 -19.44
CA PHE A 101 -19.33 -47.34 -20.61
C PHE A 101 -20.78 -47.59 -20.20
N ILE A 102 -21.71 -47.08 -20.98
CA ILE A 102 -23.14 -47.25 -20.80
C ILE A 102 -23.68 -47.98 -22.03
N GLU A 103 -24.33 -49.14 -21.83
CA GLU A 103 -24.90 -49.90 -22.91
C GLU A 103 -26.32 -49.44 -23.23
N LYS A 104 -26.65 -49.32 -24.53
CA LYS A 104 -28.03 -49.04 -24.99
C LYS A 104 -28.87 -50.34 -24.93
N PRO A 105 -30.12 -50.37 -24.40
CA PRO A 105 -30.89 -49.17 -24.02
C PRO A 105 -30.41 -48.55 -22.70
N ILE A 106 -30.29 -47.22 -22.69
CA ILE A 106 -29.76 -46.47 -21.57
C ILE A 106 -30.71 -46.60 -20.37
N GLN A 107 -30.18 -47.13 -19.27
CA GLN A 107 -30.88 -47.18 -17.99
C GLN A 107 -30.44 -45.98 -17.16
N PRO A 108 -31.35 -45.21 -16.54
CA PRO A 108 -30.99 -44.04 -15.70
C PRO A 108 -29.98 -44.38 -14.61
N GLU A 109 -30.11 -45.55 -13.98
CA GLU A 109 -29.22 -46.01 -12.91
C GLU A 109 -27.78 -46.19 -13.41
N ALA A 110 -27.59 -46.70 -14.64
CA ALA A 110 -26.27 -46.86 -15.24
C ALA A 110 -25.61 -45.51 -15.55
N VAL A 111 -26.41 -44.50 -15.93
CA VAL A 111 -25.92 -43.14 -16.14
C VAL A 111 -25.48 -42.51 -14.81
N LEU A 112 -26.30 -42.66 -13.78
CA LEU A 112 -25.99 -42.12 -12.44
C LEU A 112 -24.71 -42.75 -11.86
N GLU A 113 -24.56 -44.09 -11.98
CA GLU A 113 -23.34 -44.79 -11.54
C GLU A 113 -22.09 -44.31 -12.29
N ALA A 114 -22.19 -44.16 -13.62
CA ALA A 114 -21.10 -43.66 -14.45
C ALA A 114 -20.73 -42.19 -14.08
N LEU A 115 -21.75 -41.40 -13.81
CA LEU A 115 -21.63 -40.02 -13.41
C LEU A 115 -20.93 -39.87 -12.03
N GLU A 116 -21.35 -40.67 -11.04
CA GLU A 116 -20.71 -40.69 -9.72
C GLU A 116 -19.21 -41.00 -9.83
N LYS A 117 -18.85 -41.97 -10.66
CA LYS A 117 -17.44 -42.32 -10.92
C LYS A 117 -16.68 -41.17 -11.58
N ALA A 118 -17.29 -40.50 -12.57
CA ALA A 118 -16.67 -39.40 -13.29
C ALA A 118 -16.47 -38.16 -12.40
N VAL A 119 -17.54 -37.73 -11.73
CA VAL A 119 -17.52 -36.60 -10.81
C VAL A 119 -16.55 -36.84 -9.65
N GLY A 120 -16.55 -38.07 -9.09
CA GLY A 120 -15.59 -38.44 -8.05
C GLY A 120 -14.13 -38.32 -8.51
N LYS A 121 -13.81 -38.70 -9.77
CA LYS A 121 -12.47 -38.53 -10.35
C LYS A 121 -12.15 -37.06 -10.57
N ILE A 122 -13.07 -36.27 -11.11
CA ILE A 122 -12.88 -34.81 -11.35
C ILE A 122 -12.61 -34.09 -10.02
N ARG A 123 -13.45 -34.31 -9.00
CA ARG A 123 -13.29 -33.70 -7.67
C ARG A 123 -11.95 -34.05 -7.03
N ARG A 124 -11.57 -35.33 -7.01
CA ARG A 124 -10.27 -35.74 -6.47
C ARG A 124 -9.10 -35.07 -7.18
N GLN A 125 -9.19 -34.92 -8.49
CA GLN A 125 -8.17 -34.26 -9.27
C GLN A 125 -8.10 -32.76 -8.97
N GLN A 126 -9.26 -32.09 -8.90
CA GLN A 126 -9.34 -30.66 -8.49
C GLN A 126 -8.82 -30.45 -7.08
N GLU A 127 -9.18 -31.31 -6.12
CA GLU A 127 -8.65 -31.29 -4.75
C GLU A 127 -7.11 -31.44 -4.73
N THR A 128 -6.59 -32.39 -5.52
CA THR A 128 -5.14 -32.62 -5.61
C THR A 128 -4.42 -31.38 -6.15
N VAL A 129 -4.95 -30.78 -7.22
CA VAL A 129 -4.38 -29.55 -7.82
C VAL A 129 -4.48 -28.39 -6.84
N GLN A 130 -5.61 -28.26 -6.13
CA GLN A 130 -5.80 -27.21 -5.14
C GLN A 130 -4.81 -27.36 -3.96
N LEU A 131 -4.68 -28.56 -3.41
CA LEU A 131 -3.71 -28.85 -2.34
C LEU A 131 -2.26 -28.59 -2.78
N GLN A 132 -1.93 -28.91 -4.04
CA GLN A 132 -0.61 -28.61 -4.59
C GLN A 132 -0.38 -27.10 -4.69
N LYS A 133 -1.37 -26.33 -5.17
CA LYS A 133 -1.29 -24.86 -5.23
C LYS A 133 -1.14 -24.25 -3.84
N GLU A 134 -1.92 -24.70 -2.88
CA GLU A 134 -1.84 -24.24 -1.49
C GLU A 134 -0.48 -24.56 -0.86
N ASN A 135 0.03 -25.76 -1.09
CA ASN A 135 1.35 -26.15 -0.60
C ASN A 135 2.47 -25.30 -1.23
N ILE A 136 2.42 -25.05 -2.55
CA ILE A 136 3.39 -24.17 -3.22
C ILE A 136 3.30 -22.76 -2.68
N SER A 137 2.11 -22.22 -2.47
CA SER A 137 1.91 -20.88 -1.88
C SER A 137 2.51 -20.85 -0.47
N TYR A 138 2.20 -21.81 0.37
CA TYR A 138 2.78 -21.92 1.73
C TYR A 138 4.31 -21.99 1.70
N GLN A 139 4.89 -22.81 0.80
CA GLN A 139 6.34 -22.91 0.68
C GLN A 139 6.98 -21.58 0.20
N LYS A 140 6.33 -20.86 -0.70
CA LYS A 140 6.77 -19.52 -1.15
C LYS A 140 6.79 -18.52 0.00
N THR A 141 5.70 -18.43 0.76
CA THR A 141 5.61 -17.56 1.94
C THR A 141 6.69 -17.89 2.97
N ARG A 142 6.86 -19.18 3.27
CA ARG A 142 7.92 -19.65 4.17
C ARG A 142 9.31 -19.27 3.66
N PHE A 143 9.57 -19.43 2.38
CA PHE A 143 10.83 -19.08 1.75
C PHE A 143 11.15 -17.59 1.87
N LEU A 144 10.20 -16.72 1.52
CA LEU A 144 10.36 -15.27 1.69
C LEU A 144 10.63 -14.88 3.14
N HIS A 145 9.90 -15.49 4.08
CA HIS A 145 10.14 -15.23 5.50
C HIS A 145 11.56 -15.63 5.93
N LEU A 146 12.07 -16.76 5.44
CA LEU A 146 13.45 -17.18 5.70
C LEU A 146 14.47 -16.24 5.07
N LEU A 147 14.24 -15.76 3.85
CA LEU A 147 15.12 -14.80 3.18
C LEU A 147 15.25 -13.46 3.93
N GLN A 148 14.28 -13.15 4.79
CA GLN A 148 14.32 -11.96 5.66
C GLN A 148 15.03 -12.20 7.00
N GLN A 149 15.44 -13.43 7.28
CA GLN A 149 16.19 -13.76 8.50
C GLN A 149 17.69 -13.70 8.27
N LYS A 150 18.42 -13.31 9.30
CA LYS A 150 19.87 -13.25 9.28
C LYS A 150 20.47 -14.65 9.52
N ASN A 151 21.56 -14.95 8.81
CA ASN A 151 22.36 -16.17 9.02
C ASN A 151 21.64 -17.50 8.70
N ILE A 152 20.82 -17.52 7.68
CA ILE A 152 20.25 -18.77 7.15
C ILE A 152 21.27 -19.46 6.26
N ALA A 153 21.38 -20.78 6.39
CA ALA A 153 22.26 -21.59 5.54
C ALA A 153 21.82 -21.55 4.08
N GLU A 154 22.76 -21.34 3.17
CA GLU A 154 22.50 -21.25 1.72
C GLU A 154 21.87 -22.54 1.19
N GLU A 155 22.37 -23.71 1.63
CA GLU A 155 21.86 -25.02 1.19
C GLU A 155 20.39 -25.23 1.52
N LEU A 156 19.93 -24.72 2.68
CA LEU A 156 18.51 -24.77 3.06
C LEU A 156 17.66 -23.88 2.16
N LEU A 157 18.15 -22.69 1.82
CA LEU A 157 17.46 -21.77 0.94
C LEU A 157 17.35 -22.32 -0.49
N GLU A 158 18.44 -22.93 -0.99
CA GLU A 158 18.45 -23.57 -2.32
C GLU A 158 17.46 -24.76 -2.38
N GLU A 159 17.43 -25.60 -1.34
CA GLU A 159 16.49 -26.72 -1.25
C GLU A 159 15.02 -26.23 -1.29
N ILE A 160 14.68 -25.22 -0.50
CA ILE A 160 13.32 -24.67 -0.47
C ILE A 160 13.00 -23.98 -1.79
N CYS A 161 13.95 -23.28 -2.40
CA CYS A 161 13.81 -22.64 -3.71
C CYS A 161 13.42 -23.67 -4.78
N GLN A 162 14.11 -24.82 -4.82
CA GLN A 162 13.79 -25.92 -5.73
C GLN A 162 12.39 -26.48 -5.46
N ASN A 163 12.00 -26.64 -4.19
CA ASN A 163 10.66 -27.10 -3.81
C ASN A 163 9.54 -26.12 -4.22
N CYS A 164 9.89 -24.83 -4.37
CA CYS A 164 8.99 -23.81 -4.91
C CYS A 164 8.93 -23.80 -6.45
N GLY A 165 9.71 -24.66 -7.13
CA GLY A 165 9.80 -24.72 -8.58
C GLY A 165 10.74 -23.71 -9.22
N PHE A 166 11.63 -23.07 -8.42
CA PHE A 166 12.67 -22.17 -8.91
C PHE A 166 14.02 -22.87 -8.98
N VAL A 167 14.78 -22.56 -10.03
CA VAL A 167 16.15 -23.05 -10.21
C VAL A 167 17.09 -21.87 -10.02
N CYS A 168 17.87 -21.90 -8.95
CA CYS A 168 18.87 -20.89 -8.67
C CYS A 168 20.13 -21.18 -9.50
N ALA A 169 20.47 -20.33 -10.46
CA ALA A 169 21.67 -20.48 -11.26
C ALA A 169 22.89 -19.82 -10.55
N ARG A 170 24.09 -20.35 -10.82
CA ARG A 170 25.35 -19.89 -10.13
C ARG A 170 25.71 -18.44 -10.38
N ASP A 171 25.27 -17.85 -11.49
CA ASP A 171 25.60 -16.47 -11.90
C ASP A 171 24.45 -15.48 -11.70
N GLU A 172 23.43 -15.88 -10.96
CA GLU A 172 22.30 -15.00 -10.66
C GLU A 172 22.63 -13.97 -9.58
N LYS A 173 21.95 -12.84 -9.68
CA LYS A 173 21.93 -11.78 -8.66
C LYS A 173 20.52 -11.63 -8.15
N TYR A 174 20.40 -11.40 -6.87
CA TYR A 174 19.12 -11.29 -6.18
C TYR A 174 18.89 -9.87 -5.71
N LEU A 175 17.68 -9.34 -5.93
CA LEU A 175 17.25 -8.02 -5.50
C LEU A 175 15.98 -8.15 -4.68
N CYS A 176 15.97 -7.58 -3.48
CA CYS A 176 14.73 -7.42 -2.73
C CYS A 176 14.04 -6.11 -3.14
N VAL A 177 12.75 -6.22 -3.37
CA VAL A 177 11.87 -5.11 -3.74
C VAL A 177 10.72 -5.10 -2.75
N GLU A 178 10.50 -3.97 -2.09
CA GLU A 178 9.35 -3.74 -1.23
C GLU A 178 8.34 -2.87 -1.98
N ILE A 179 7.07 -3.25 -1.96
CA ILE A 179 6.00 -2.56 -2.69
C ILE A 179 4.91 -2.21 -1.70
N ARG A 180 4.56 -0.93 -1.62
CA ARG A 180 3.46 -0.41 -0.81
C ARG A 180 2.28 -0.05 -1.71
N PHE A 181 1.08 -0.42 -1.28
CA PHE A 181 -0.20 -0.14 -1.94
C PHE A 181 -0.98 0.92 -1.18
N GLU A 182 -1.81 1.67 -1.89
CA GLU A 182 -2.70 2.65 -1.26
C GLU A 182 -4.02 2.03 -0.79
N ASN A 183 -4.48 0.91 -1.41
CA ASN A 183 -5.77 0.28 -1.14
C ASN A 183 -5.69 -1.23 -0.90
N GLU A 184 -6.84 -1.89 -0.65
CA GLU A 184 -6.99 -3.23 -0.06
C GLU A 184 -6.50 -4.43 -0.90
N MET A 185 -6.60 -5.64 -0.31
CA MET A 185 -6.12 -6.95 -0.79
C MET A 185 -6.44 -7.32 -2.26
N THR A 186 -7.50 -6.77 -2.88
CA THR A 186 -7.83 -7.00 -4.29
C THR A 186 -6.80 -6.41 -5.26
N GLU A 187 -6.06 -5.40 -4.85
CA GLU A 187 -5.04 -4.74 -5.66
C GLU A 187 -3.73 -5.51 -5.70
N LEU A 188 -3.51 -6.42 -4.76
CA LEU A 188 -2.27 -7.17 -4.70
C LEU A 188 -2.12 -8.18 -5.83
N GLU A 189 -3.14 -8.99 -6.09
CA GLU A 189 -3.07 -9.95 -7.21
C GLU A 189 -2.90 -9.20 -8.52
N GLN A 190 -3.57 -8.06 -8.66
CA GLN A 190 -3.42 -7.19 -9.83
C GLN A 190 -2.00 -6.60 -9.93
N CYS A 191 -1.44 -6.11 -8.84
CA CYS A 191 -0.06 -5.62 -8.81
C CYS A 191 0.94 -6.74 -9.16
N ARG A 192 0.72 -7.94 -8.62
CA ARG A 192 1.53 -9.11 -8.91
C ARG A 192 1.54 -9.43 -10.40
N GLU A 193 0.35 -9.55 -11.01
CA GLU A 193 0.22 -9.83 -12.43
C GLU A 193 0.89 -8.75 -13.30
N GLN A 194 0.68 -7.48 -12.94
CA GLN A 194 1.28 -6.35 -13.63
C GLN A 194 2.81 -6.35 -13.51
N LEU A 195 3.35 -6.63 -12.32
CA LEU A 195 4.79 -6.68 -12.10
C LEU A 195 5.42 -7.89 -12.80
N GLU A 196 4.79 -9.06 -12.71
CA GLU A 196 5.23 -10.27 -13.43
C GLU A 196 5.28 -10.03 -14.94
N GLN A 197 4.24 -9.44 -15.53
CA GLN A 197 4.22 -9.09 -16.96
C GLN A 197 5.33 -8.08 -17.31
N TYR A 198 5.56 -7.09 -16.43
CA TYR A 198 6.54 -6.04 -16.70
C TYR A 198 7.98 -6.55 -16.65
N LEU A 199 8.25 -7.53 -15.80
CA LEU A 199 9.58 -8.09 -15.57
C LEU A 199 9.85 -9.40 -16.31
N ALA A 200 8.85 -10.06 -16.89
CA ALA A 200 8.90 -11.41 -17.44
C ALA A 200 10.12 -11.69 -18.35
N ASP A 201 10.48 -10.73 -19.22
CA ASP A 201 11.61 -10.88 -20.15
C ASP A 201 12.98 -10.61 -19.53
N SER A 202 13.03 -10.11 -18.29
CA SER A 202 14.25 -9.58 -17.68
C SER A 202 14.64 -10.29 -16.37
N THR A 203 13.75 -11.10 -15.83
CA THR A 203 13.95 -11.87 -14.59
C THR A 203 14.08 -13.35 -14.88
N ASP A 204 14.92 -14.01 -14.12
CA ASP A 204 15.04 -15.47 -14.14
C ASP A 204 13.96 -16.10 -13.25
N PHE A 205 13.62 -15.46 -12.12
CA PHE A 205 12.37 -15.68 -11.41
C PHE A 205 11.94 -14.44 -10.61
N LEU A 206 10.65 -14.37 -10.28
CA LEU A 206 10.05 -13.40 -9.38
C LEU A 206 9.28 -14.15 -8.29
N LEU A 207 9.67 -13.93 -7.06
CA LEU A 207 8.95 -14.41 -5.89
C LEU A 207 8.29 -13.22 -5.21
N LEU A 208 6.97 -13.17 -5.20
CA LEU A 208 6.18 -12.09 -4.61
C LEU A 208 5.25 -12.67 -3.56
N ASP A 209 5.23 -12.09 -2.37
CA ASP A 209 4.27 -12.45 -1.32
C ASP A 209 3.78 -11.23 -0.54
N LEU A 210 2.65 -11.39 0.07
CA LEU A 210 2.03 -10.47 1.01
C LEU A 210 2.60 -10.70 2.41
N MET A 211 3.14 -9.67 3.01
CA MET A 211 3.37 -9.65 4.45
C MET A 211 2.58 -8.51 5.06
N PRO A 212 1.32 -8.72 5.47
CA PRO A 212 0.59 -7.74 6.26
C PRO A 212 1.22 -7.69 7.66
N GLU A 213 2.10 -6.73 7.90
CA GLU A 213 2.62 -6.47 9.26
C GLU A 213 1.58 -5.80 10.17
N SER A 214 0.54 -5.22 9.60
CA SER A 214 -0.63 -4.68 10.33
C SER A 214 -1.81 -4.50 9.37
N GLU A 215 -3.03 -4.48 9.90
CA GLU A 215 -4.27 -4.21 9.14
C GLU A 215 -4.28 -2.85 8.42
N ALA A 216 -3.34 -1.95 8.74
CA ALA A 216 -3.34 -0.56 8.25
C ALA A 216 -2.36 -0.29 7.09
N ALA A 217 -1.41 -1.17 6.78
CA ALA A 217 -0.44 -0.96 5.70
C ALA A 217 -0.21 -2.25 4.92
N THR A 218 -0.69 -2.29 3.70
CA THR A 218 -0.45 -3.42 2.81
C THR A 218 0.90 -3.23 2.13
N THR A 219 1.91 -3.94 2.63
CA THR A 219 3.24 -3.97 2.03
C THR A 219 3.50 -5.39 1.52
N SER A 220 4.02 -5.49 0.33
CA SER A 220 4.42 -6.75 -0.29
C SER A 220 5.93 -6.77 -0.49
N VAL A 221 6.53 -7.93 -0.36
CA VAL A 221 7.95 -8.14 -0.60
C VAL A 221 8.13 -9.03 -1.82
N ALA A 222 8.93 -8.59 -2.78
CA ALA A 222 9.34 -9.36 -3.93
C ALA A 222 10.84 -9.64 -3.89
N VAL A 223 11.23 -10.85 -4.28
CA VAL A 223 12.62 -11.17 -4.58
C VAL A 223 12.74 -11.44 -6.07
N VAL A 224 13.59 -10.67 -6.72
CA VAL A 224 13.84 -10.73 -8.16
C VAL A 224 15.21 -11.36 -8.37
N ALA A 225 15.30 -12.44 -9.13
CA ALA A 225 16.55 -13.02 -9.58
C ALA A 225 16.80 -12.70 -11.05
N CYS A 226 18.03 -12.38 -11.39
CA CYS A 226 18.45 -12.11 -12.76
C CYS A 226 19.93 -12.33 -12.98
N GLY A 227 20.31 -12.63 -14.22
CA GLY A 227 21.71 -12.63 -14.63
C GLY A 227 22.39 -11.27 -14.42
N ALA A 228 23.68 -11.26 -14.09
CA ALA A 228 24.44 -10.05 -13.73
C ALA A 228 24.34 -8.90 -14.75
N LYS A 229 24.16 -9.20 -16.04
CA LYS A 229 24.03 -8.22 -17.12
C LYS A 229 22.67 -7.51 -17.15
N ARG A 230 21.64 -8.03 -16.49
CA ARG A 230 20.26 -7.51 -16.51
C ARG A 230 19.93 -6.55 -15.37
N GLN A 231 20.83 -6.33 -14.42
CA GLN A 231 20.58 -5.51 -13.23
C GLN A 231 20.10 -4.07 -13.58
N GLN A 232 20.74 -3.41 -14.54
CA GLN A 232 20.34 -2.06 -14.97
C GLN A 232 18.99 -2.06 -15.68
N GLU A 233 18.71 -3.11 -16.42
CA GLU A 233 17.42 -3.29 -17.11
C GLU A 233 16.29 -3.42 -16.10
N ILE A 234 16.47 -4.23 -15.05
CA ILE A 234 15.47 -4.39 -13.98
C ILE A 234 15.21 -3.05 -13.28
N ARG A 235 16.26 -2.32 -12.89
CA ARG A 235 16.09 -0.98 -12.30
C ARG A 235 15.28 -0.06 -13.19
N ARG A 236 15.63 0.00 -14.49
CA ARG A 236 14.89 0.80 -15.46
C ARG A 236 13.43 0.39 -15.57
N LYS A 237 13.15 -0.92 -15.60
CA LYS A 237 11.78 -1.44 -15.67
C LYS A 237 10.98 -1.12 -14.40
N LEU A 238 11.58 -1.21 -13.22
CA LEU A 238 10.91 -0.81 -11.96
C LEU A 238 10.60 0.69 -11.93
N HIS A 239 11.50 1.55 -12.42
CA HIS A 239 11.23 2.97 -12.61
C HIS A 239 10.05 3.22 -13.56
N GLN A 240 10.02 2.50 -14.70
CA GLN A 240 8.92 2.60 -15.67
C GLN A 240 7.60 2.05 -15.10
N PHE A 241 7.67 1.02 -14.26
CA PHE A 241 6.52 0.44 -13.59
C PHE A 241 5.83 1.47 -12.69
N VAL A 242 6.55 2.13 -11.79
CA VAL A 242 5.96 3.16 -10.92
C VAL A 242 5.50 4.41 -11.67
N ALA A 243 6.16 4.75 -12.78
CA ALA A 243 5.71 5.85 -13.64
C ALA A 243 4.37 5.54 -14.33
N LYS A 244 4.10 4.26 -14.62
CA LYS A 244 2.85 3.80 -15.22
C LYS A 244 1.75 3.56 -14.19
N TYR A 245 2.13 3.14 -12.98
CA TYR A 245 1.24 2.78 -11.88
C TYR A 245 1.61 3.59 -10.64
N PRO A 246 1.24 4.90 -10.59
CA PRO A 246 1.62 5.81 -9.51
C PRO A 246 0.94 5.51 -8.16
N GLU A 247 -0.05 4.61 -8.15
CA GLU A 247 -0.69 4.06 -6.94
C GLU A 247 0.24 3.14 -6.14
N TYR A 248 1.37 2.70 -6.72
CA TYR A 248 2.36 1.88 -6.03
C TYR A 248 3.60 2.70 -5.68
N THR A 249 4.11 2.50 -4.48
CA THR A 249 5.46 2.94 -4.10
C THR A 249 6.38 1.74 -4.03
N VAL A 250 7.48 1.79 -4.74
CA VAL A 250 8.46 0.71 -4.86
C VAL A 250 9.78 1.15 -4.23
N ALA A 251 10.23 0.40 -3.22
CA ALA A 251 11.56 0.55 -2.64
C ALA A 251 12.44 -0.64 -2.99
N VAL A 252 13.68 -0.39 -3.38
CA VAL A 252 14.60 -1.42 -3.81
C VAL A 252 15.84 -1.48 -2.93
N GLY A 253 16.28 -2.69 -2.65
CA GLY A 253 17.58 -2.94 -2.04
C GLY A 253 18.72 -2.83 -3.03
N TYR A 254 19.84 -3.50 -2.73
CA TYR A 254 20.94 -3.67 -3.67
C TYR A 254 21.05 -5.13 -4.12
N PHE A 255 21.63 -5.34 -5.29
CA PHE A 255 21.86 -6.69 -5.79
C PHE A 255 22.90 -7.43 -4.96
N VAL A 256 22.55 -8.64 -4.53
CA VAL A 256 23.41 -9.56 -3.80
C VAL A 256 23.72 -10.81 -4.63
N GLU A 257 24.77 -11.52 -4.25
CA GLU A 257 25.25 -12.68 -5.02
C GLU A 257 24.69 -14.01 -4.53
N ARG A 258 24.18 -14.05 -3.30
CA ARG A 258 23.67 -15.26 -2.66
C ARG A 258 22.29 -15.04 -2.08
N LEU A 259 21.49 -16.10 -2.04
CA LEU A 259 20.17 -16.06 -1.40
C LEU A 259 20.25 -15.68 0.08
N SER A 260 21.26 -16.19 0.81
CA SER A 260 21.50 -15.87 2.22
C SER A 260 21.82 -14.39 2.49
N GLU A 261 22.20 -13.63 1.45
CA GLU A 261 22.45 -12.19 1.53
C GLU A 261 21.21 -11.34 1.24
N VAL A 262 20.10 -11.96 0.78
CA VAL A 262 18.84 -11.24 0.46
C VAL A 262 18.31 -10.48 1.68
N TYR A 263 18.56 -10.97 2.90
CA TYR A 263 18.30 -10.24 4.12
C TYR A 263 18.86 -8.81 4.10
N ASN A 264 20.11 -8.63 3.64
CA ASN A 264 20.74 -7.31 3.57
C ASN A 264 20.06 -6.41 2.51
N SER A 265 19.69 -7.01 1.36
CA SER A 265 18.93 -6.33 0.31
C SER A 265 17.55 -5.91 0.82
N SER A 266 16.86 -6.79 1.54
CA SER A 266 15.55 -6.52 2.15
C SER A 266 15.62 -5.38 3.16
N ARG A 267 16.62 -5.37 4.04
CA ARG A 267 16.82 -4.28 5.00
C ARG A 267 17.03 -2.93 4.31
N MET A 268 17.75 -2.92 3.18
CA MET A 268 17.93 -1.69 2.41
C MET A 268 16.65 -1.23 1.74
N ALA A 269 15.85 -2.16 1.18
CA ALA A 269 14.54 -1.83 0.62
C ALA A 269 13.61 -1.26 1.71
N GLN A 270 13.58 -1.88 2.88
CA GLN A 270 12.80 -1.43 4.03
C GLN A 270 13.22 -0.01 4.47
N PHE A 271 14.51 0.26 4.62
CA PHE A 271 15.00 1.60 4.93
C PHE A 271 14.66 2.63 3.85
N ALA A 272 14.73 2.24 2.58
CA ALA A 272 14.29 3.11 1.48
C ALA A 272 12.79 3.41 1.58
N MET A 273 11.96 2.41 1.88
CA MET A 273 10.52 2.57 2.06
C MET A 273 10.17 3.49 3.24
N GLU A 274 10.91 3.39 4.35
CA GLU A 274 10.77 4.27 5.52
C GLU A 274 11.09 5.74 5.17
N GLN A 275 12.08 5.98 4.30
CA GLN A 275 12.36 7.33 3.80
C GLN A 275 11.22 7.88 2.94
N GLY A 276 10.49 7.03 2.22
CA GLY A 276 9.30 7.41 1.47
C GLY A 276 8.21 8.03 2.34
N PHE A 277 8.19 7.75 3.66
CA PHE A 277 7.29 8.42 4.59
C PHE A 277 7.46 9.95 4.58
N PHE A 278 8.68 10.43 4.36
CA PHE A 278 9.02 11.87 4.32
C PHE A 278 8.95 12.48 2.91
N GLN A 279 8.84 11.63 1.87
CA GLN A 279 8.88 12.04 0.46
C GLN A 279 7.69 11.45 -0.32
N PRO A 280 6.46 11.88 -0.04
CA PRO A 280 5.25 11.27 -0.61
C PRO A 280 5.14 11.36 -2.14
N GLU A 281 5.87 12.28 -2.75
CA GLU A 281 5.89 12.47 -4.22
C GLU A 281 6.84 11.48 -4.94
N VAL A 282 7.62 10.69 -4.19
CA VAL A 282 8.63 9.79 -4.74
C VAL A 282 8.11 8.36 -4.66
N HIS A 283 7.78 7.78 -5.80
CA HIS A 283 7.24 6.42 -5.89
C HIS A 283 8.31 5.35 -6.18
N TYR A 284 9.54 5.73 -6.56
CA TYR A 284 10.69 4.82 -6.67
C TYR A 284 11.77 5.26 -5.68
N LEU A 285 12.11 4.37 -4.76
CA LEU A 285 13.01 4.64 -3.65
C LEU A 285 14.20 3.69 -3.71
N GLU A 286 15.40 4.23 -3.84
CA GLU A 286 16.66 3.48 -3.85
C GLU A 286 17.71 4.22 -3.04
N LEU A 287 18.26 3.57 -2.03
CA LEU A 287 19.33 4.15 -1.22
C LEU A 287 20.69 3.85 -1.84
N GLN A 288 21.47 4.89 -2.06
CA GLN A 288 22.87 4.74 -2.51
C GLN A 288 23.82 4.36 -1.36
N ARG A 289 23.42 4.64 -0.11
CA ARG A 289 24.18 4.31 1.12
C ARG A 289 23.23 4.13 2.29
N LEU A 290 23.65 3.36 3.30
CA LEU A 290 22.93 3.27 4.57
C LEU A 290 22.87 4.66 5.22
N VAL A 291 21.66 5.11 5.49
CA VAL A 291 21.39 6.30 6.28
C VAL A 291 21.35 5.88 7.75
N LYS A 292 21.96 6.67 8.63
CA LYS A 292 21.84 6.40 10.07
C LYS A 292 20.46 6.82 10.54
N HIS A 293 19.75 5.89 11.18
CA HIS A 293 18.59 6.25 11.98
C HIS A 293 19.04 6.95 13.24
N GLU A 294 18.54 8.14 13.46
CA GLU A 294 18.70 8.84 14.73
C GLU A 294 17.38 8.78 15.48
N PHE A 295 17.45 8.42 16.75
CA PHE A 295 16.26 8.46 17.59
C PHE A 295 15.85 9.92 17.78
N ILE A 296 14.56 10.18 17.66
CA ILE A 296 14.01 11.50 17.99
C ILE A 296 14.36 11.78 19.47
N ASP A 297 15.00 12.92 19.72
CA ASP A 297 15.38 13.32 21.08
C ASP A 297 14.15 13.30 22.02
N PRO A 298 14.16 12.49 23.08
CA PRO A 298 13.07 12.48 24.06
C PRO A 298 12.79 13.86 24.68
N GLY A 299 13.78 14.77 24.67
CA GLY A 299 13.64 16.15 25.11
C GLY A 299 12.59 16.94 24.33
N ILE A 300 12.29 16.55 23.08
CA ILE A 300 11.28 17.23 22.26
C ILE A 300 9.88 17.21 22.92
N TYR A 301 9.56 16.17 23.68
CA TYR A 301 8.31 16.12 24.44
C TYR A 301 8.26 17.17 25.56
N GLN A 302 9.38 17.46 26.19
CA GLN A 302 9.44 18.53 27.22
C GLN A 302 9.26 19.91 26.58
N VAL A 303 9.84 20.13 25.40
CA VAL A 303 9.64 21.37 24.63
C VAL A 303 8.18 21.51 24.20
N PHE A 304 7.55 20.41 23.75
CA PHE A 304 6.11 20.38 23.47
C PHE A 304 5.29 20.80 24.72
N LEU A 305 5.53 20.17 25.87
CA LEU A 305 4.80 20.46 27.10
C LEU A 305 5.00 21.91 27.54
N GLN A 306 6.21 22.45 27.40
CA GLN A 306 6.48 23.85 27.70
C GLN A 306 5.69 24.76 26.77
N THR A 307 5.77 24.57 25.46
CA THR A 307 5.05 25.36 24.44
C THR A 307 3.54 25.27 24.68
N TYR A 308 3.03 24.05 24.95
CA TYR A 308 1.62 23.78 25.18
C TYR A 308 1.08 24.50 26.42
N ARG A 309 1.87 24.53 27.51
CA ARG A 309 1.48 25.20 28.78
C ARG A 309 1.58 26.73 28.69
N GLU A 310 2.65 27.23 28.07
CA GLU A 310 2.88 28.67 27.95
C GLU A 310 1.94 29.32 26.93
N ASN A 311 1.78 28.69 25.77
CA ASN A 311 0.91 29.16 24.71
C ASN A 311 0.39 28.03 23.82
N PRO A 312 -0.76 27.42 24.14
CA PRO A 312 -1.34 26.33 23.37
C PRO A 312 -1.55 26.65 21.88
N TRP A 313 -1.76 27.93 21.55
CA TRP A 313 -1.94 28.37 20.16
C TRP A 313 -0.68 28.23 19.30
N ARG A 314 0.50 28.15 19.90
CA ARG A 314 1.77 27.96 19.20
C ARG A 314 2.08 26.50 18.89
N VAL A 315 1.36 25.57 19.47
CA VAL A 315 1.62 24.12 19.32
C VAL A 315 1.57 23.71 17.85
N ARG A 316 0.64 24.24 17.09
CA ARG A 316 0.53 23.97 15.66
C ARG A 316 1.76 24.39 14.89
N ASP A 317 2.15 25.66 15.02
CA ASP A 317 3.28 26.23 14.27
C ASP A 317 4.59 25.58 14.71
N TRP A 318 4.79 25.36 16.01
CA TRP A 318 5.92 24.63 16.55
C TRP A 318 6.00 23.20 16.01
N TYR A 319 4.87 22.47 15.95
CA TYR A 319 4.86 21.11 15.43
C TYR A 319 5.23 21.06 13.94
N TRP A 320 4.76 22.03 13.14
CA TRP A 320 5.13 22.14 11.73
C TRP A 320 6.62 22.43 11.54
N GLU A 321 7.18 23.29 12.33
CA GLU A 321 8.61 23.58 12.32
C GLU A 321 9.46 22.35 12.65
N GLN A 322 9.05 21.52 13.62
CA GLN A 322 9.72 20.26 13.92
C GLN A 322 9.66 19.29 12.75
N LEU A 323 8.49 19.15 12.10
CA LEU A 323 8.35 18.29 10.93
C LEU A 323 9.21 18.75 9.75
N GLU A 324 9.29 20.06 9.49
CA GLU A 324 10.15 20.63 8.45
C GLU A 324 11.64 20.37 8.72
N GLN A 325 12.06 20.45 9.98
CA GLN A 325 13.42 20.11 10.38
C GLN A 325 13.75 18.64 10.13
N PHE A 326 12.84 17.71 10.46
CA PHE A 326 13.03 16.30 10.15
C PHE A 326 13.12 16.04 8.64
N CYS A 327 12.30 16.72 7.83
CA CYS A 327 12.35 16.58 6.37
C CYS A 327 13.62 17.19 5.75
N ALA A 328 14.21 18.21 6.36
CA ALA A 328 15.38 18.90 5.83
C ALA A 328 16.70 18.14 6.05
N GLN A 329 16.73 17.19 6.96
CA GLN A 329 17.92 16.37 7.26
C GLN A 329 18.16 15.36 6.14
N LYS A 330 19.28 15.45 5.43
CA LYS A 330 19.60 14.57 4.29
C LYS A 330 20.32 13.28 4.69
N ASP A 331 21.06 13.30 5.79
CA ASP A 331 21.97 12.21 6.19
C ASP A 331 21.47 11.41 7.40
N VAL A 332 20.46 11.91 8.10
CA VAL A 332 19.89 11.32 9.31
C VAL A 332 18.39 11.53 9.29
N ILE A 333 17.62 10.49 9.21
CA ILE A 333 16.16 10.56 9.14
C ILE A 333 15.59 9.71 10.28
N PRO A 334 14.66 10.26 11.11
CA PRO A 334 13.96 9.47 12.10
C PRO A 334 13.06 8.42 11.42
N GLU A 335 12.75 7.35 12.10
CA GLU A 335 11.75 6.40 11.63
C GLU A 335 10.36 7.03 11.62
N GLY A 336 9.59 6.82 10.55
CA GLY A 336 8.21 7.31 10.48
C GLY A 336 7.35 6.82 11.66
N ALA A 337 7.56 5.57 12.09
CA ALA A 337 6.91 4.99 13.27
C ALA A 337 7.20 5.76 14.58
N GLN A 338 8.43 6.24 14.76
CA GLN A 338 8.79 7.06 15.93
C GLN A 338 8.08 8.42 15.90
N LEU A 339 7.97 9.04 14.73
CA LEU A 339 7.27 10.30 14.58
C LEU A 339 5.76 10.14 14.84
N ILE A 340 5.16 9.06 14.34
CA ILE A 340 3.77 8.71 14.64
C ILE A 340 3.58 8.51 16.16
N SER A 341 4.46 7.74 16.80
CA SER A 341 4.41 7.49 18.26
C SER A 341 4.52 8.77 19.07
N LEU A 342 5.44 9.66 18.68
CA LEU A 342 5.60 10.97 19.31
C LEU A 342 4.34 11.84 19.13
N THR A 343 3.77 11.87 17.92
CA THR A 343 2.53 12.60 17.64
C THR A 343 1.37 12.06 18.45
N LYS A 344 1.26 10.74 18.63
CA LYS A 344 0.27 10.10 19.52
C LYS A 344 0.45 10.55 20.97
N THR A 345 1.68 10.70 21.43
CA THR A 345 1.97 11.21 22.78
C THR A 345 1.51 12.65 22.95
N PHE A 346 1.74 13.51 21.95
CA PHE A 346 1.22 14.89 21.96
C PHE A 346 -0.31 14.91 21.93
N ALA A 347 -0.91 14.08 21.05
CA ALA A 347 -2.36 13.96 20.95
C ALA A 347 -2.99 13.51 22.27
N SER A 348 -2.40 12.53 22.96
CA SER A 348 -2.88 12.05 24.27
C SER A 348 -2.93 13.17 25.30
N GLN A 349 -1.92 14.05 25.35
CA GLN A 349 -1.92 15.19 26.26
C GLN A 349 -3.02 16.21 25.92
N ILE A 350 -3.20 16.52 24.63
CA ILE A 350 -4.24 17.43 24.16
C ILE A 350 -5.64 16.87 24.48
N LEU A 351 -5.87 15.60 24.20
CA LEU A 351 -7.16 14.93 24.44
C LEU A 351 -7.51 14.79 25.91
N LYS A 352 -6.51 14.69 26.78
CA LYS A 352 -6.71 14.72 28.24
C LYS A 352 -7.30 16.06 28.70
N ASP A 353 -6.82 17.17 28.14
CA ASP A 353 -7.22 18.52 28.56
C ASP A 353 -8.42 19.03 27.74
N TYR A 354 -8.56 18.60 26.48
CA TYR A 354 -9.60 19.02 25.52
C TYR A 354 -10.24 17.80 24.81
N PRO A 355 -11.01 16.95 25.53
CA PRO A 355 -11.60 15.74 24.93
C PRO A 355 -12.58 16.03 23.80
N GLU A 356 -13.22 17.21 23.78
CA GLU A 356 -14.12 17.63 22.69
C GLU A 356 -13.41 17.86 21.37
N SER A 357 -12.08 17.95 21.35
CA SER A 357 -11.27 18.14 20.13
C SER A 357 -11.43 16.98 19.12
N LEU A 358 -11.81 15.78 19.59
CA LEU A 358 -12.08 14.61 18.76
C LEU A 358 -13.19 14.83 17.73
N LYS A 359 -14.17 15.68 18.03
CA LYS A 359 -15.30 15.95 17.14
C LYS A 359 -14.86 16.50 15.78
N ASN A 360 -13.77 17.25 15.76
CA ASN A 360 -13.21 17.80 14.53
C ASN A 360 -12.53 16.77 13.64
N ALA A 361 -12.06 15.66 14.23
CA ALA A 361 -11.52 14.53 13.49
C ALA A 361 -12.61 13.55 12.99
N GLY A 362 -13.88 13.80 13.36
CA GLY A 362 -15.01 12.93 13.01
C GLY A 362 -14.99 11.59 13.75
N LEU A 363 -14.28 11.51 14.90
CA LEU A 363 -14.08 10.30 15.68
C LEU A 363 -14.69 10.46 17.09
N GLU A 364 -15.12 9.34 17.67
CA GLU A 364 -15.84 9.35 18.95
C GLU A 364 -14.96 8.95 20.13
N THR A 365 -13.92 8.13 19.90
CA THR A 365 -13.07 7.61 20.96
C THR A 365 -11.59 7.94 20.74
N VAL A 366 -10.85 7.99 21.86
CA VAL A 366 -9.40 8.22 21.83
C VAL A 366 -8.68 7.07 21.15
N GLU A 367 -9.13 5.84 21.38
CA GLU A 367 -8.57 4.63 20.78
C GLU A 367 -8.64 4.69 19.26
N HIS A 368 -9.80 4.98 18.70
CA HIS A 368 -9.97 5.14 17.24
C HIS A 368 -9.10 6.28 16.68
N TYR A 369 -8.92 7.37 17.44
CA TYR A 369 -8.04 8.44 17.00
C TYR A 369 -6.56 8.01 17.01
N MET A 370 -6.12 7.22 17.98
CA MET A 370 -4.76 6.67 18.04
C MET A 370 -4.51 5.68 16.89
N GLU A 371 -5.49 4.87 16.53
CA GLU A 371 -5.45 4.01 15.35
C GLU A 371 -5.42 4.84 14.06
N TYR A 372 -6.26 5.87 13.97
CA TYR A 372 -6.27 6.80 12.85
C TYR A 372 -4.90 7.45 12.63
N LEU A 373 -4.22 7.91 13.67
CA LEU A 373 -2.85 8.42 13.56
C LEU A 373 -1.87 7.32 13.13
N SER A 374 -2.00 6.11 13.66
CA SER A 374 -1.13 4.96 13.33
C SER A 374 -1.23 4.56 11.85
N GLY A 375 -2.40 4.71 11.23
CA GLY A 375 -2.62 4.45 9.82
C GLY A 375 -2.04 5.52 8.87
N SER A 376 -1.22 6.46 9.36
CA SER A 376 -0.61 7.49 8.49
C SER A 376 0.53 6.87 7.67
N ARG A 377 0.40 6.92 6.35
CA ARG A 377 1.33 6.31 5.38
C ARG A 377 2.52 7.21 5.04
N HIS A 378 2.31 8.53 5.17
CA HIS A 378 3.34 9.55 4.92
C HIS A 378 3.11 10.79 5.79
N ILE A 379 4.15 11.61 5.89
CA ILE A 379 4.20 12.78 6.77
C ILE A 379 3.05 13.78 6.53
N GLN A 380 2.61 13.98 5.29
CA GLN A 380 1.52 14.91 4.97
C GLN A 380 0.18 14.41 5.53
N GLU A 381 -0.04 13.10 5.50
CA GLU A 381 -1.23 12.49 6.07
C GLU A 381 -1.23 12.59 7.59
N LEU A 382 -0.10 12.28 8.25
CA LEU A 382 0.08 12.48 9.68
C LEU A 382 -0.17 13.94 10.08
N LYS A 383 0.40 14.85 9.31
CA LYS A 383 0.22 16.30 9.46
C LYS A 383 -1.26 16.70 9.39
N LYS A 384 -1.97 16.23 8.37
CA LYS A 384 -3.40 16.50 8.17
C LYS A 384 -4.25 15.96 9.32
N ARG A 385 -4.01 14.71 9.74
CA ARG A 385 -4.75 14.04 10.82
C ARG A 385 -4.53 14.74 12.16
N PHE A 386 -3.31 15.09 12.49
CA PHE A 386 -3.02 15.83 13.73
C PHE A 386 -3.54 17.26 13.70
N TYR A 387 -3.53 17.91 12.54
CA TYR A 387 -4.13 19.24 12.35
C TYR A 387 -5.61 19.30 12.73
N GLN A 388 -6.39 18.28 12.40
CA GLN A 388 -7.81 18.20 12.78
C GLN A 388 -7.99 18.25 14.31
N LEU A 389 -7.14 17.56 15.05
CA LEU A 389 -7.16 17.61 16.52
C LEU A 389 -6.79 18.99 17.05
N LEU A 390 -5.74 19.59 16.49
CA LEU A 390 -5.29 20.93 16.89
C LEU A 390 -6.37 21.99 16.65
N GLN A 391 -7.09 21.91 15.52
CA GLN A 391 -8.24 22.77 15.26
C GLN A 391 -9.34 22.59 16.31
N GLY A 392 -9.61 21.35 16.71
CA GLY A 392 -10.58 21.08 17.80
C GLY A 392 -10.14 21.67 19.14
N MET A 393 -8.86 21.54 19.47
CA MET A 393 -8.28 22.16 20.65
C MET A 393 -8.41 23.69 20.61
N GLU A 394 -8.07 24.31 19.48
CA GLU A 394 -8.19 25.76 19.29
C GLU A 394 -9.63 26.25 19.50
N GLN A 395 -10.63 25.53 18.98
CA GLN A 395 -12.05 25.85 19.21
C GLN A 395 -12.46 25.70 20.69
N CYS A 396 -11.93 24.72 21.40
CA CYS A 396 -12.17 24.57 22.85
C CYS A 396 -11.57 25.76 23.63
N LEU A 397 -10.35 26.16 23.29
CA LEU A 397 -9.68 27.31 23.90
C LEU A 397 -10.45 28.62 23.65
N GLU A 398 -11.01 28.79 22.46
CA GLU A 398 -11.83 29.94 22.10
C GLU A 398 -13.10 30.04 22.97
N LYS A 399 -13.80 28.91 23.10
CA LYS A 399 -14.99 28.83 23.96
C LYS A 399 -14.67 29.17 25.41
N GLN A 400 -13.51 28.72 25.93
CA GLN A 400 -13.07 28.99 27.30
C GLN A 400 -12.67 30.44 27.54
N LYS A 401 -12.06 31.12 26.56
CA LYS A 401 -11.62 32.51 26.67
C LYS A 401 -12.69 33.53 26.25
N GLY A 402 -13.81 33.08 25.69
CA GLY A 402 -14.89 33.96 25.28
C GLY A 402 -14.57 34.82 24.04
N TYR A 403 -13.57 34.44 23.22
CA TYR A 403 -13.30 35.13 21.96
C TYR A 403 -14.41 34.92 20.94
N SER A 404 -14.74 35.97 20.21
CA SER A 404 -15.69 35.87 19.11
C SER A 404 -15.10 35.03 17.96
N ARG A 405 -15.99 34.36 17.22
CA ARG A 405 -15.59 33.57 16.04
C ARG A 405 -14.79 34.40 15.03
N VAL A 406 -15.16 35.66 14.89
CA VAL A 406 -14.48 36.61 13.98
C VAL A 406 -13.02 36.83 14.37
N VAL A 407 -12.73 36.99 15.66
CA VAL A 407 -11.33 37.15 16.15
C VAL A 407 -10.54 35.88 15.94
N SER A 408 -11.14 34.72 16.16
CA SER A 408 -10.53 33.44 15.91
C SER A 408 -10.17 33.24 14.42
N ASP A 409 -11.12 33.47 13.53
CA ASP A 409 -10.92 33.33 12.09
C ASP A 409 -9.81 34.27 11.58
N ILE A 410 -9.75 35.50 12.09
CA ILE A 410 -8.68 36.47 11.76
C ILE A 410 -7.31 35.99 12.25
N ARG A 411 -7.25 35.43 13.44
CA ARG A 411 -5.99 34.87 13.97
C ARG A 411 -5.45 33.74 13.10
N THR A 412 -6.34 32.85 12.69
CA THR A 412 -6.01 31.76 11.76
C THR A 412 -5.50 32.31 10.42
N TYR A 413 -6.20 33.31 9.88
CA TYR A 413 -5.80 33.98 8.64
C TYR A 413 -4.41 34.63 8.75
N CYS A 414 -4.16 35.34 9.86
CA CYS A 414 -2.84 35.95 10.13
C CYS A 414 -1.71 34.90 10.17
N SER A 415 -1.95 33.76 10.81
CA SER A 415 -0.98 32.66 10.89
C SER A 415 -0.64 32.09 9.50
N GLN A 416 -1.65 31.88 8.66
CA GLN A 416 -1.48 31.33 7.31
C GLN A 416 -0.75 32.26 6.34
N HIS A 417 -0.87 33.58 6.55
CA HIS A 417 -0.32 34.61 5.66
C HIS A 417 0.85 35.42 6.30
N LEU A 418 1.45 34.89 7.37
CA LEU A 418 2.44 35.63 8.15
C LEU A 418 3.68 36.05 7.36
N SER A 419 4.11 35.25 6.40
CA SER A 419 5.22 35.53 5.49
C SER A 419 4.89 36.55 4.39
N ASP A 420 3.62 36.87 4.18
CA ASP A 420 3.22 37.87 3.19
C ASP A 420 3.49 39.28 3.74
N SER A 421 4.32 40.06 3.05
CA SER A 421 4.62 41.44 3.45
C SER A 421 3.40 42.36 3.38
N ALA A 422 2.40 42.03 2.59
CA ALA A 422 1.14 42.78 2.46
C ALA A 422 0.15 42.48 3.60
N LEU A 423 0.40 41.48 4.44
CA LEU A 423 -0.48 41.14 5.56
C LEU A 423 -0.63 42.33 6.51
N GLY A 424 -1.85 42.84 6.62
CA GLY A 424 -2.21 43.99 7.44
C GLY A 424 -3.71 44.19 7.54
N GLY A 425 -4.12 45.25 8.26
CA GLY A 425 -5.52 45.54 8.52
C GLY A 425 -6.40 45.66 7.27
N GLN A 426 -5.85 46.17 6.16
CA GLN A 426 -6.60 46.29 4.89
C GLN A 426 -6.84 44.93 4.27
N MET A 427 -5.82 44.10 4.13
CA MET A 427 -5.95 42.74 3.56
C MET A 427 -6.95 41.90 4.34
N ILE A 428 -6.94 42.00 5.68
CA ILE A 428 -7.87 41.30 6.55
C ILE A 428 -9.28 41.89 6.38
N SER A 429 -9.42 43.21 6.32
CA SER A 429 -10.71 43.87 6.07
C SER A 429 -11.36 43.43 4.76
N ASP A 430 -10.57 43.36 3.70
CA ASP A 430 -11.04 42.95 2.36
C ASP A 430 -11.43 41.45 2.34
N HIS A 431 -10.67 40.60 3.03
CA HIS A 431 -10.95 39.17 3.10
C HIS A 431 -12.23 38.85 3.88
N PHE A 432 -12.44 39.49 5.03
CA PHE A 432 -13.59 39.23 5.90
C PHE A 432 -14.82 40.09 5.59
N GLY A 433 -14.71 41.07 4.69
CA GLY A 433 -15.79 41.99 4.36
C GLY A 433 -16.22 42.89 5.52
N LEU A 434 -15.30 43.16 6.50
CA LEU A 434 -15.56 43.92 7.70
C LEU A 434 -14.64 45.16 7.73
N SER A 435 -15.12 46.28 8.27
CA SER A 435 -14.31 47.52 8.32
C SER A 435 -13.08 47.34 9.23
N ALA A 436 -11.92 47.88 8.82
CA ALA A 436 -10.69 47.83 9.60
C ALA A 436 -10.86 48.46 10.98
N THR A 437 -11.70 49.48 11.12
CA THR A 437 -12.02 50.10 12.40
C THR A 437 -12.74 49.14 13.35
N TYR A 438 -13.76 48.46 12.86
CA TYR A 438 -14.50 47.43 13.62
C TYR A 438 -13.58 46.29 14.06
N LEU A 439 -12.78 45.77 13.15
CA LEU A 439 -11.83 44.70 13.43
C LEU A 439 -10.81 45.08 14.50
N ASN A 440 -10.23 46.28 14.42
CA ASN A 440 -9.30 46.79 15.44
C ASN A 440 -9.96 47.02 16.80
N GLN A 441 -11.23 47.48 16.81
CA GLN A 441 -11.98 47.61 18.05
C GLN A 441 -12.22 46.28 18.72
N LEU A 442 -12.62 45.29 17.95
CA LEU A 442 -12.87 43.91 18.41
C LEU A 442 -11.58 43.29 18.97
N PHE A 443 -10.45 43.42 18.25
CA PHE A 443 -9.14 42.93 18.70
C PHE A 443 -8.68 43.59 20.00
N ARG A 444 -8.90 44.92 20.15
CA ARG A 444 -8.58 45.62 21.42
C ARG A 444 -9.45 45.13 22.57
N GLN A 445 -10.73 44.89 22.31
CA GLN A 445 -11.68 44.45 23.32
C GLN A 445 -11.34 43.03 23.81
N GLU A 446 -11.03 42.11 22.90
CA GLU A 446 -10.83 40.71 23.22
C GLU A 446 -9.37 40.32 23.51
N LEU A 447 -8.39 40.93 22.82
CA LEU A 447 -6.97 40.62 22.91
C LEU A 447 -6.12 41.71 23.55
N GLY A 448 -6.71 42.89 23.85
CA GLY A 448 -5.98 44.01 24.43
C GLY A 448 -5.04 44.74 23.47
N MET A 449 -4.97 44.36 22.20
CA MET A 449 -4.03 44.89 21.21
C MET A 449 -4.68 45.10 19.84
N THR A 450 -4.06 45.89 18.98
CA THR A 450 -4.51 46.06 17.59
C THR A 450 -4.07 44.90 16.71
N ILE A 451 -4.74 44.68 15.57
CA ILE A 451 -4.34 43.69 14.56
C ILE A 451 -2.87 43.91 14.11
N LYS A 452 -2.45 45.14 13.92
CA LYS A 452 -1.08 45.48 13.55
C LYS A 452 -0.06 45.08 14.64
N GLN A 453 -0.37 45.29 15.91
CA GLN A 453 0.46 44.83 17.03
C GLN A 453 0.49 43.31 17.10
N TYR A 454 -0.65 42.65 16.89
CA TYR A 454 -0.75 41.21 16.86
C TYR A 454 0.13 40.57 15.76
N ILE A 455 0.03 41.05 14.51
CA ILE A 455 0.86 40.60 13.39
C ILE A 455 2.35 40.87 13.68
N SER A 456 2.68 42.03 14.22
CA SER A 456 4.07 42.36 14.58
C SER A 456 4.64 41.40 15.62
N GLU A 457 3.89 41.08 16.65
CA GLU A 457 4.31 40.11 17.68
C GLU A 457 4.53 38.72 17.11
N MET A 458 3.59 38.22 16.32
CA MET A 458 3.73 36.91 15.64
C MET A 458 4.99 36.85 14.76
N ARG A 459 5.26 37.93 14.01
CA ARG A 459 6.48 38.03 13.18
C ARG A 459 7.77 38.05 14.01
N MET A 460 7.76 38.72 15.15
CA MET A 460 8.90 38.74 16.07
C MET A 460 9.14 37.38 16.73
N GLU A 461 8.08 36.72 17.15
CA GLU A 461 8.17 35.38 17.72
C GLU A 461 8.76 34.39 16.71
N ARG A 462 8.29 34.41 15.44
CA ARG A 462 8.84 33.59 14.38
C ARG A 462 10.32 33.92 14.10
N ALA A 463 10.68 35.18 14.13
CA ALA A 463 12.06 35.59 13.94
C ALA A 463 12.99 35.10 15.06
N GLU A 464 12.54 35.13 16.32
CA GLU A 464 13.28 34.57 17.45
C GLU A 464 13.57 33.09 17.28
N GLN A 465 12.58 32.35 16.80
CA GLN A 465 12.74 30.92 16.52
C GLN A 465 13.77 30.65 15.44
N LEU A 466 13.64 31.32 14.29
CA LEU A 466 14.56 31.14 13.17
C LEU A 466 15.99 31.55 13.54
N LEU A 467 16.15 32.64 14.29
CA LEU A 467 17.45 33.11 14.79
C LEU A 467 18.10 32.10 15.75
N ALA A 468 17.30 31.41 16.58
CA ALA A 468 17.79 30.46 17.56
C ALA A 468 18.08 29.06 16.97
N GLN A 469 17.40 28.68 15.88
CA GLN A 469 17.36 27.31 15.38
C GLN A 469 18.02 27.15 14.01
N THR A 470 18.32 28.24 13.29
CA THR A 470 18.87 28.16 11.93
C THR A 470 20.12 29.05 11.77
N TYR A 471 20.96 28.67 10.79
CA TYR A 471 22.10 29.48 10.35
C TYR A 471 21.76 30.43 9.19
N GLU A 472 20.46 30.64 8.91
CA GLU A 472 19.99 31.49 7.83
C GLU A 472 20.43 32.94 8.05
N THR A 473 20.64 33.66 6.97
CA THR A 473 20.99 35.09 7.04
C THR A 473 19.82 35.92 7.57
N VAL A 474 20.14 37.10 8.11
CA VAL A 474 19.11 38.03 8.63
C VAL A 474 18.12 38.43 7.53
N ASP A 475 18.57 38.51 6.28
CA ASP A 475 17.71 38.83 5.14
C ASP A 475 16.76 37.69 4.77
N GLU A 476 17.21 36.45 4.82
CA GLU A 476 16.37 35.28 4.61
C GLU A 476 15.30 35.13 5.70
N ILE A 477 15.69 35.35 6.96
CA ILE A 477 14.75 35.35 8.10
C ILE A 477 13.72 36.47 7.96
N ALA A 478 14.16 37.67 7.56
CA ALA A 478 13.28 38.80 7.32
C ALA A 478 12.20 38.47 6.30
N ALA A 479 12.58 37.85 5.16
CA ALA A 479 11.64 37.43 4.12
C ALA A 479 10.63 36.40 4.65
N LYS A 480 11.10 35.38 5.38
CA LYS A 480 10.24 34.34 6.00
C LYS A 480 9.29 34.87 7.06
N CYS A 481 9.64 36.01 7.68
CA CYS A 481 8.82 36.72 8.66
C CYS A 481 7.95 37.84 8.04
N GLY A 482 7.84 37.89 6.70
CA GLY A 482 6.98 38.85 6.01
C GLY A 482 7.51 40.29 6.01
N TYR A 483 8.83 40.49 6.10
CA TYR A 483 9.47 41.81 5.96
C TYR A 483 10.10 41.94 4.57
N SER A 484 9.90 43.10 3.95
CA SER A 484 10.39 43.39 2.59
C SER A 484 11.92 43.51 2.48
N ASN A 485 12.61 43.79 3.58
CA ASN A 485 14.08 43.83 3.65
C ASN A 485 14.61 43.64 5.07
N GLY A 486 15.88 43.18 5.21
CA GLY A 486 16.51 42.86 6.47
C GLY A 486 16.79 44.11 7.35
N ASN A 487 17.00 45.30 6.77
CA ASN A 487 17.26 46.52 7.55
C ASN A 487 16.00 46.96 8.31
N TYR A 488 14.84 46.89 7.64
CA TYR A 488 13.56 47.20 8.29
C TYR A 488 13.21 46.16 9.35
N PHE A 489 13.45 44.92 9.07
CA PHE A 489 13.31 43.82 10.03
C PHE A 489 14.21 44.02 11.25
N ALA A 490 15.52 44.28 11.05
CA ALA A 490 16.48 44.47 12.15
C ALA A 490 16.09 45.62 13.06
N LYS A 491 15.57 46.73 12.48
CA LYS A 491 15.04 47.86 13.23
C LYS A 491 13.82 47.45 14.06
N ALA A 492 12.84 46.79 13.44
CA ALA A 492 11.63 46.36 14.12
C ALA A 492 11.94 45.34 15.23
N PHE A 493 12.88 44.42 14.99
CA PHE A 493 13.31 43.43 15.97
C PHE A 493 13.99 44.12 17.18
N ARG A 494 14.87 45.08 16.92
CA ARG A 494 15.53 45.86 18.00
C ARG A 494 14.53 46.67 18.83
N GLU A 495 13.54 47.27 18.20
CA GLU A 495 12.50 48.03 18.90
C GLU A 495 11.66 47.14 19.81
N ASN A 496 11.33 45.93 19.37
CA ASN A 496 10.51 44.99 20.12
C ASN A 496 11.31 44.19 21.16
N ARG A 497 12.49 43.67 20.81
CA ARG A 497 13.29 42.76 21.66
C ARG A 497 14.47 43.44 22.37
N LYS A 498 14.66 44.74 22.16
CA LYS A 498 15.73 45.57 22.78
C LYS A 498 17.16 45.13 22.44
N MET A 499 17.34 44.26 21.44
CA MET A 499 18.62 43.79 20.93
C MET A 499 18.58 43.55 19.43
N SER A 500 19.73 43.47 18.76
CA SER A 500 19.76 43.17 17.33
C SER A 500 19.49 41.66 17.07
N PRO A 501 19.01 41.29 15.87
CA PRO A 501 18.86 39.88 15.49
C PRO A 501 20.17 39.10 15.66
N THR A 502 21.29 39.68 15.28
CA THR A 502 22.62 39.06 15.37
C THR A 502 23.04 38.83 16.83
N ASP A 503 22.76 39.81 17.72
CA ASP A 503 23.07 39.69 19.14
C ASP A 503 22.17 38.63 19.81
N TYR A 504 20.91 38.55 19.40
CA TYR A 504 19.98 37.54 19.86
C TYR A 504 20.47 36.14 19.50
N ARG A 505 20.89 35.91 18.24
CA ARG A 505 21.48 34.64 17.78
C ARG A 505 22.69 34.26 18.64
N LYS A 506 23.65 35.16 18.81
CA LYS A 506 24.84 34.90 19.64
C LYS A 506 24.50 34.60 21.10
N MET A 507 23.48 35.23 21.64
CA MET A 507 23.00 34.96 23.00
C MET A 507 22.43 33.53 23.10
N MET A 508 21.68 33.10 22.10
CA MET A 508 21.10 31.77 22.09
C MET A 508 22.16 30.70 21.87
N GLU A 509 23.14 30.91 20.99
CA GLU A 509 24.29 30.00 20.79
C GLU A 509 25.05 29.75 22.10
N LYS A 510 25.40 30.81 22.83
CA LYS A 510 26.06 30.68 24.15
C LYS A 510 25.22 29.93 25.17
N ARG A 511 23.91 30.04 25.11
CA ARG A 511 22.98 29.36 26.03
C ARG A 511 22.90 27.85 25.78
N TYR A 512 23.14 27.43 24.53
CA TYR A 512 23.23 26.00 24.15
C TYR A 512 24.60 25.41 24.49
N GLU A 513 25.71 26.18 24.32
CA GLU A 513 27.06 25.73 24.69
C GLU A 513 27.20 25.47 26.20
N THR A 514 26.57 26.30 27.05
CA THR A 514 26.59 26.13 28.52
C THR A 514 25.70 24.97 29.02
N LYS A 515 24.73 24.48 28.24
CA LYS A 515 23.92 23.32 28.60
C LYS A 515 24.51 21.96 28.16
N GLY A 516 25.53 21.99 27.28
CA GLY A 516 26.21 20.77 26.78
C GLY A 516 27.43 20.35 27.63
N THR A 517 27.75 21.10 28.72
CA THR A 517 28.90 20.83 29.59
C THR A 517 28.52 20.42 31.03
N THR A 518 27.28 20.05 31.25
CA THR A 518 26.80 19.43 32.49
C THR A 518 26.07 18.13 32.12
#